data_8974eda8d80e6a711ab86e2361aef7b2
#
_entry.id   8974eda8d80e6a711ab86e2361aef7b2
#
_cell.length_a   1.000
_cell.length_b   1.000
_cell.length_c   1.000
_cell.angle_alpha   90.00
_cell.angle_beta   90.00
_cell.angle_gamma   90.00
#
_symmetry.space_group_name_H-M   'P 1'
#
loop_
_entity.id
_entity.type
_entity.pdbx_description
1 polymer ?
#
loop_
_entity_poly.entity_id
_entity_poly.type
_entity_poly.pdbx_seq_one_letter_code
_entity_poly.pdbx_strand_id
1 'polypeptide(L)'
;MKFGMSAYCLTPAMEQGRMSVYDVIDFAKAHGCEHIEFVPFSLPFVDPQSSKLNESLCDSVREKCESVGIEISTYSVNADLLKPDIADRGREIERVKRHIDAAARLGLKRMRYDTSSFRRPFETNTVENFYRELPMMIEGIRELHDYTSERKITTTLENHGFFVNGSDRILHLIQSTGFDDIKMTLDVGNFQCVDEDSVAAVKKCLPYAEIIHLKDFYVRKKSALPGQTEMFNCNMGSWFETMGGRMLRGSILGQGDLDIWEILRVVKASGFDGYISLEFEGMEPCEQGTEISLAMARAIWERV
;
A
#
# COMPACT_ATOMS: atom_id res chain seq x y z
N MET A 1 -11.26 14.53 5.51
CA MET A 1 -10.04 13.90 4.94
C MET A 1 -8.85 14.19 5.85
N LYS A 2 -7.98 13.18 6.12
CA LYS A 2 -6.81 13.28 6.99
C LYS A 2 -5.55 12.97 6.22
N PHE A 3 -4.49 13.79 6.43
CA PHE A 3 -3.15 13.54 5.88
C PHE A 3 -2.25 12.83 6.88
N GLY A 4 -1.53 11.83 6.39
CA GLY A 4 -0.56 11.07 7.16
C GLY A 4 0.46 10.37 6.29
N MET A 5 1.10 9.37 6.85
CA MET A 5 2.13 8.61 6.17
C MET A 5 2.05 7.12 6.49
N SER A 6 2.54 6.31 5.59
CA SER A 6 2.88 4.92 5.87
C SER A 6 4.24 4.84 6.57
N ALA A 7 4.34 4.05 7.64
CA ALA A 7 5.62 3.72 8.27
C ALA A 7 6.60 3.06 7.29
N TYR A 8 6.10 2.55 6.17
CA TYR A 8 6.89 2.05 5.05
C TYR A 8 7.97 3.05 4.60
N CYS A 9 7.65 4.35 4.58
CA CYS A 9 8.58 5.41 4.21
C CYS A 9 9.91 5.36 4.99
N LEU A 10 9.86 4.96 6.26
CA LEU A 10 11.00 4.94 7.19
C LEU A 10 11.53 3.53 7.47
N THR A 11 11.08 2.52 6.71
CA THR A 11 11.57 1.14 6.81
C THR A 11 13.11 1.06 6.75
N PRO A 12 13.81 1.78 5.82
CA PRO A 12 15.28 1.74 5.80
C PRO A 12 15.94 2.26 7.07
N ALA A 13 15.35 3.25 7.72
CA ALA A 13 15.87 3.77 8.98
C ALA A 13 15.66 2.78 10.13
N MET A 14 14.52 2.08 10.15
CA MET A 14 14.24 1.03 11.14
C MET A 14 15.16 -0.19 10.95
N GLU A 15 15.33 -0.68 9.72
CA GLU A 15 16.21 -1.82 9.40
C GLU A 15 17.68 -1.55 9.73
N GLN A 16 18.12 -0.29 9.61
CA GLN A 16 19.46 0.14 9.99
C GLN A 16 19.61 0.42 11.50
N GLY A 17 18.55 0.24 12.28
CA GLY A 17 18.54 0.51 13.72
C GLY A 17 18.67 2.00 14.09
N ARG A 18 18.46 2.92 13.13
CA ARG A 18 18.50 4.37 13.39
C ARG A 18 17.20 4.90 14.00
N MET A 19 16.09 4.22 13.77
CA MET A 19 14.78 4.55 14.32
C MET A 19 14.10 3.30 14.87
N SER A 20 13.45 3.42 16.01
CA SER A 20 12.45 2.47 16.49
C SER A 20 11.05 2.82 15.91
N VAL A 21 10.08 1.94 16.09
CA VAL A 21 8.68 2.25 15.74
C VAL A 21 8.16 3.49 16.49
N TYR A 22 8.63 3.71 17.70
CA TYR A 22 8.23 4.87 18.51
C TYR A 22 8.81 6.17 17.94
N ASP A 23 10.05 6.13 17.43
CA ASP A 23 10.66 7.27 16.73
C ASP A 23 9.93 7.59 15.43
N VAL A 24 9.44 6.56 14.71
CA VAL A 24 8.62 6.73 13.50
C VAL A 24 7.29 7.41 13.83
N ILE A 25 6.64 7.03 14.93
CA ILE A 25 5.41 7.69 15.40
C ILE A 25 5.68 9.15 15.77
N ASP A 26 6.77 9.42 16.50
CA ASP A 26 7.17 10.77 16.88
C ASP A 26 7.53 11.61 15.63
N PHE A 27 8.21 11.03 14.65
CA PHE A 27 8.49 11.66 13.35
C PHE A 27 7.20 12.05 12.65
N ALA A 28 6.25 11.12 12.50
CA ALA A 28 4.96 11.39 11.87
C ALA A 28 4.24 12.56 12.58
N LYS A 29 4.22 12.55 13.90
CA LYS A 29 3.62 13.64 14.69
C LYS A 29 4.33 14.97 14.50
N ALA A 30 5.67 14.98 14.55
CA ALA A 30 6.47 16.19 14.38
C ALA A 30 6.28 16.85 13.00
N HIS A 31 6.01 16.03 11.98
CA HIS A 31 5.72 16.50 10.62
C HIS A 31 4.22 16.70 10.34
N GLY A 32 3.39 16.80 11.39
CA GLY A 32 1.99 17.18 11.31
C GLY A 32 1.07 16.11 10.68
N CYS A 33 1.46 14.82 10.72
CA CYS A 33 0.55 13.76 10.32
C CYS A 33 -0.59 13.62 11.32
N GLU A 34 -1.81 13.46 10.82
CA GLU A 34 -3.01 13.21 11.61
C GLU A 34 -3.21 11.71 11.85
N HIS A 35 -2.61 10.89 10.98
CA HIS A 35 -2.63 9.43 11.10
C HIS A 35 -1.31 8.82 10.63
N ILE A 36 -1.11 7.57 11.02
CA ILE A 36 -0.03 6.71 10.55
C ILE A 36 -0.59 5.37 10.10
N GLU A 37 -0.01 4.81 9.06
CA GLU A 37 -0.26 3.47 8.58
C GLU A 37 0.92 2.57 8.92
N PHE A 38 0.66 1.32 9.31
CA PHE A 38 1.72 0.35 9.57
C PHE A 38 1.80 -0.73 8.48
N VAL A 39 3.01 -1.26 8.33
CA VAL A 39 3.34 -2.41 7.48
C VAL A 39 4.16 -3.41 8.31
N PRO A 40 4.12 -4.73 8.00
CA PRO A 40 4.78 -5.73 8.84
C PRO A 40 6.31 -5.82 8.68
N PHE A 41 6.93 -5.03 7.80
CA PHE A 41 8.33 -5.24 7.42
C PHE A 41 9.28 -5.19 8.61
N SER A 42 9.48 -4.08 9.24
CA SER A 42 10.34 -3.98 10.43
C SER A 42 9.55 -4.03 11.75
N LEU A 43 8.28 -4.42 11.69
CA LEU A 43 7.35 -4.42 12.82
C LEU A 43 6.72 -5.80 13.01
N PRO A 44 7.33 -6.69 13.82
CA PRO A 44 6.84 -8.05 14.00
C PRO A 44 5.62 -8.10 14.93
N PHE A 45 4.51 -7.46 14.55
CA PHE A 45 3.22 -7.63 15.25
C PHE A 45 2.76 -9.08 15.23
N VAL A 46 3.11 -9.82 14.18
CA VAL A 46 3.03 -11.26 14.12
C VAL A 46 4.45 -11.78 13.90
N ASP A 47 4.91 -12.63 14.81
CA ASP A 47 6.23 -13.23 14.73
C ASP A 47 6.33 -14.11 13.47
N PRO A 48 7.30 -13.86 12.58
CA PRO A 48 7.38 -14.55 11.28
C PRO A 48 7.75 -16.02 11.40
N GLN A 49 8.34 -16.46 12.51
CA GLN A 49 8.77 -17.85 12.73
C GLN A 49 7.69 -18.67 13.42
N SER A 50 7.11 -18.13 14.49
CA SER A 50 6.12 -18.84 15.30
C SER A 50 4.67 -18.55 14.89
N SER A 51 4.44 -17.57 14.03
CA SER A 51 3.12 -17.04 13.67
C SER A 51 2.28 -16.58 14.88
N LYS A 52 2.93 -16.26 15.99
CA LYS A 52 2.26 -15.76 17.19
C LYS A 52 2.08 -14.24 17.14
N LEU A 53 0.93 -13.78 17.61
CA LEU A 53 0.66 -12.38 17.82
C LEU A 53 1.57 -11.82 18.92
N ASN A 54 2.24 -10.71 18.66
CA ASN A 54 3.01 -9.96 19.65
C ASN A 54 2.09 -8.92 20.31
N GLU A 55 1.30 -9.39 21.26
CA GLU A 55 0.30 -8.54 21.92
C GLU A 55 0.93 -7.32 22.62
N SER A 56 2.08 -7.51 23.27
CA SER A 56 2.75 -6.42 23.97
C SER A 56 3.22 -5.32 23.04
N LEU A 57 3.72 -5.67 21.84
CA LEU A 57 4.10 -4.69 20.82
C LEU A 57 2.86 -3.97 20.27
N CYS A 58 1.77 -4.69 19.99
CA CYS A 58 0.53 -4.06 19.53
C CYS A 58 0.01 -3.04 20.55
N ASP A 59 -0.03 -3.44 21.84
CA ASP A 59 -0.51 -2.55 22.91
C ASP A 59 0.38 -1.32 23.07
N SER A 60 1.69 -1.50 23.12
CA SER A 60 2.63 -0.38 23.30
C SER A 60 2.63 0.60 22.13
N VAL A 61 2.48 0.10 20.91
CA VAL A 61 2.35 0.95 19.70
C VAL A 61 1.03 1.73 19.74
N ARG A 62 -0.08 1.07 20.06
CA ARG A 62 -1.37 1.73 20.22
C ARG A 62 -1.32 2.82 21.28
N GLU A 63 -0.82 2.51 22.49
CA GLU A 63 -0.69 3.45 23.59
C GLU A 63 0.21 4.64 23.22
N LYS A 64 1.31 4.39 22.50
CA LYS A 64 2.18 5.47 22.01
C LYS A 64 1.43 6.39 21.04
N CYS A 65 0.70 5.84 20.06
CA CYS A 65 -0.09 6.64 19.12
C CYS A 65 -1.16 7.47 19.83
N GLU A 66 -1.87 6.86 20.79
CA GLU A 66 -2.87 7.55 21.63
C GLU A 66 -2.22 8.69 22.44
N SER A 67 -1.05 8.44 23.06
CA SER A 67 -0.37 9.42 23.91
C SER A 67 0.08 10.67 23.17
N VAL A 68 0.45 10.55 21.89
CA VAL A 68 0.86 11.69 21.05
C VAL A 68 -0.30 12.25 20.20
N GLY A 69 -1.48 11.62 20.27
CA GLY A 69 -2.67 12.03 19.52
C GLY A 69 -2.50 11.88 18.01
N ILE A 70 -2.06 10.71 17.56
CA ILE A 70 -2.02 10.31 16.15
C ILE A 70 -2.90 9.07 15.97
N GLU A 71 -3.73 9.04 14.92
CA GLU A 71 -4.59 7.90 14.65
C GLU A 71 -3.82 6.81 13.89
N ILE A 72 -4.06 5.54 14.20
CA ILE A 72 -3.61 4.45 13.33
C ILE A 72 -4.69 4.23 12.28
N SER A 73 -4.40 4.53 11.01
CA SER A 73 -5.39 4.48 9.93
C SER A 73 -5.62 3.07 9.41
N THR A 74 -4.57 2.32 9.16
CA THR A 74 -4.63 0.97 8.60
C THR A 74 -3.36 0.18 8.88
N TYR A 75 -3.44 -1.12 8.62
CA TYR A 75 -2.33 -2.06 8.61
C TYR A 75 -2.31 -2.77 7.26
N SER A 76 -1.25 -2.57 6.49
CA SER A 76 -1.11 -3.08 5.13
C SER A 76 -0.20 -4.30 5.07
N VAL A 77 -0.71 -5.42 4.59
CA VAL A 77 -0.05 -6.72 4.61
C VAL A 77 0.08 -7.30 3.21
N ASN A 78 1.29 -7.67 2.81
CA ASN A 78 1.48 -8.42 1.58
C ASN A 78 0.90 -9.82 1.75
N ALA A 79 0.14 -10.28 0.75
CA ALA A 79 -0.44 -11.61 0.71
C ALA A 79 -0.44 -12.20 -0.71
N ASP A 80 -0.57 -13.49 -0.81
CA ASP A 80 -0.66 -14.21 -2.08
C ASP A 80 -1.69 -15.35 -1.99
N LEU A 81 -2.93 -15.04 -2.35
CA LEU A 81 -4.04 -15.99 -2.36
C LEU A 81 -3.98 -16.97 -3.55
N LEU A 82 -2.99 -16.80 -4.43
CA LEU A 82 -2.79 -17.60 -5.64
C LEU A 82 -1.70 -18.66 -5.49
N LYS A 83 -1.40 -19.09 -4.26
CA LYS A 83 -0.48 -20.20 -4.04
C LYS A 83 -0.97 -21.43 -4.82
N PRO A 84 -0.08 -22.10 -5.60
CA PRO A 84 -0.49 -23.19 -6.48
C PRO A 84 -0.97 -24.42 -5.73
N ASP A 85 -0.40 -24.68 -4.55
CA ASP A 85 -0.81 -25.79 -3.68
C ASP A 85 -1.91 -25.36 -2.70
N ILE A 86 -2.96 -26.17 -2.55
CA ILE A 86 -4.11 -25.88 -1.68
C ILE A 86 -3.68 -25.73 -0.21
N ALA A 87 -2.75 -26.56 0.25
CA ALA A 87 -2.26 -26.47 1.62
C ALA A 87 -1.43 -25.21 1.86
N ASP A 88 -0.64 -24.77 0.85
CA ASP A 88 0.11 -23.52 0.90
C ASP A 88 -0.82 -22.32 0.92
N ARG A 89 -1.89 -22.36 0.12
CA ARG A 89 -2.92 -21.32 0.13
C ARG A 89 -3.64 -21.24 1.47
N GLY A 90 -4.00 -22.39 2.05
CA GLY A 90 -4.59 -22.44 3.38
C GLY A 90 -3.66 -21.86 4.46
N ARG A 91 -2.36 -22.17 4.40
CA ARG A 91 -1.37 -21.56 5.31
C ARG A 91 -1.25 -20.04 5.14
N GLU A 92 -1.33 -19.56 3.90
CA GLU A 92 -1.29 -18.12 3.62
C GLU A 92 -2.52 -17.40 4.17
N ILE A 93 -3.70 -17.96 3.98
CA ILE A 93 -4.95 -17.41 4.55
C ILE A 93 -4.86 -17.37 6.08
N GLU A 94 -4.41 -18.44 6.72
CA GLU A 94 -4.21 -18.45 8.18
C GLU A 94 -3.17 -17.44 8.64
N ARG A 95 -2.10 -17.22 7.86
CA ARG A 95 -1.13 -16.15 8.13
C ARG A 95 -1.79 -14.77 8.10
N VAL A 96 -2.59 -14.48 7.08
CA VAL A 96 -3.31 -13.21 6.97
C VAL A 96 -4.30 -13.03 8.12
N LYS A 97 -5.00 -14.08 8.54
CA LYS A 97 -5.88 -14.04 9.73
C LYS A 97 -5.13 -13.63 11.00
N ARG A 98 -3.86 -14.07 11.19
CA ARG A 98 -3.04 -13.60 12.33
C ARG A 98 -2.74 -12.10 12.24
N HIS A 99 -2.51 -11.59 11.04
CA HIS A 99 -2.36 -10.14 10.84
C HIS A 99 -3.69 -9.38 11.06
N ILE A 100 -4.84 -9.98 10.76
CA ILE A 100 -6.15 -9.41 11.10
C ILE A 100 -6.32 -9.36 12.63
N ASP A 101 -5.87 -10.38 13.37
CA ASP A 101 -5.86 -10.35 14.83
C ASP A 101 -4.96 -9.21 15.37
N ALA A 102 -3.80 -8.96 14.73
CA ALA A 102 -2.95 -7.83 15.07
C ALA A 102 -3.65 -6.49 14.79
N ALA A 103 -4.32 -6.36 13.66
CA ALA A 103 -5.11 -5.17 13.32
C ALA A 103 -6.21 -4.91 14.36
N ALA A 104 -6.92 -5.96 14.79
CA ALA A 104 -7.93 -5.87 15.85
C ALA A 104 -7.32 -5.42 17.18
N ARG A 105 -6.14 -5.95 17.56
CA ARG A 105 -5.43 -5.58 18.80
C ARG A 105 -4.94 -4.13 18.78
N LEU A 106 -4.49 -3.65 17.61
CA LEU A 106 -4.14 -2.25 17.37
C LEU A 106 -5.36 -1.32 17.40
N GLY A 107 -6.59 -1.85 17.46
CA GLY A 107 -7.84 -1.08 17.47
C GLY A 107 -8.28 -0.56 16.10
N LEU A 108 -7.76 -1.14 15.02
CA LEU A 108 -8.02 -0.70 13.66
C LEU A 108 -9.45 -0.98 13.21
N LYS A 109 -9.94 -0.11 12.34
CA LYS A 109 -11.25 -0.23 11.69
C LYS A 109 -11.15 -0.67 10.23
N ARG A 110 -9.94 -0.71 9.68
CA ARG A 110 -9.65 -1.12 8.31
C ARG A 110 -8.29 -1.78 8.20
N MET A 111 -8.15 -2.65 7.23
CA MET A 111 -6.93 -3.36 6.94
C MET A 111 -6.83 -3.63 5.44
N ARG A 112 -5.62 -3.47 4.90
CA ARG A 112 -5.30 -3.81 3.52
C ARG A 112 -4.53 -5.12 3.47
N TYR A 113 -4.85 -5.97 2.49
CA TYR A 113 -4.00 -7.09 2.09
C TYR A 113 -3.98 -7.27 0.57
N ASP A 114 -2.88 -7.83 0.06
CA ASP A 114 -2.75 -8.20 -1.35
C ASP A 114 -3.54 -9.48 -1.65
N THR A 115 -3.84 -9.67 -2.93
CA THR A 115 -4.51 -10.89 -3.42
C THR A 115 -3.59 -11.78 -4.24
N SER A 116 -2.46 -11.23 -4.70
CA SER A 116 -1.45 -11.94 -5.47
C SER A 116 -0.05 -11.44 -5.15
N SER A 117 0.95 -12.31 -5.35
CA SER A 117 2.34 -11.95 -5.11
C SER A 117 2.79 -10.78 -5.99
N PHE A 118 3.41 -9.79 -5.36
CA PHE A 118 4.14 -8.73 -6.05
C PHE A 118 5.27 -9.28 -6.96
N ARG A 119 5.91 -10.38 -6.54
CA ARG A 119 7.04 -11.01 -7.26
C ARG A 119 6.63 -12.10 -8.25
N ARG A 120 5.42 -12.01 -8.76
CA ARG A 120 4.92 -12.93 -9.78
C ARG A 120 5.74 -12.75 -11.09
N PRO A 121 6.11 -13.84 -11.79
CA PRO A 121 6.80 -13.74 -13.08
C PRO A 121 6.01 -12.91 -14.09
N PHE A 122 6.67 -11.99 -14.79
CA PHE A 122 6.02 -11.04 -15.71
C PHE A 122 5.16 -11.72 -16.77
N GLU A 123 5.66 -12.81 -17.34
CA GLU A 123 4.99 -13.59 -18.38
C GLU A 123 3.66 -14.21 -17.93
N THR A 124 3.44 -14.29 -16.62
CA THR A 124 2.19 -14.81 -16.05
C THR A 124 1.14 -13.72 -15.77
N ASN A 125 1.49 -12.43 -15.94
CA ASN A 125 0.61 -11.30 -15.67
C ASN A 125 -0.37 -10.98 -16.81
N THR A 126 -0.83 -12.02 -17.54
CA THR A 126 -1.72 -11.89 -18.68
C THR A 126 -3.17 -11.69 -18.26
N VAL A 127 -3.98 -11.17 -19.18
CA VAL A 127 -5.45 -11.05 -19.00
C VAL A 127 -6.10 -12.43 -18.87
N GLU A 128 -5.63 -13.41 -19.67
CA GLU A 128 -6.12 -14.79 -19.63
C GLU A 128 -5.90 -15.42 -18.24
N ASN A 129 -4.70 -15.28 -17.68
CA ASN A 129 -4.41 -15.78 -16.34
C ASN A 129 -5.25 -15.07 -15.29
N PHE A 130 -5.49 -13.76 -15.43
CA PHE A 130 -6.33 -13.01 -14.51
C PHE A 130 -7.73 -13.63 -14.41
N TYR A 131 -8.39 -13.84 -15.55
CA TYR A 131 -9.74 -14.45 -15.55
C TYR A 131 -9.74 -15.90 -15.09
N ARG A 132 -8.70 -16.66 -15.41
CA ARG A 132 -8.57 -18.05 -14.94
C ARG A 132 -8.42 -18.14 -13.42
N GLU A 133 -7.70 -17.22 -12.82
CA GLU A 133 -7.35 -17.23 -11.39
C GLU A 133 -8.30 -16.38 -10.52
N LEU A 134 -9.15 -15.57 -11.14
CA LEU A 134 -10.14 -14.72 -10.45
C LEU A 134 -11.02 -15.49 -9.44
N PRO A 135 -11.58 -16.67 -9.76
CA PRO A 135 -12.39 -17.42 -8.80
C PRO A 135 -11.62 -17.78 -7.52
N MET A 136 -10.34 -18.10 -7.64
CA MET A 136 -9.48 -18.45 -6.51
C MET A 136 -9.19 -17.23 -5.61
N MET A 137 -8.96 -16.05 -6.23
CA MET A 137 -8.83 -14.81 -5.46
C MET A 137 -10.10 -14.48 -4.70
N ILE A 138 -11.27 -14.59 -5.35
CA ILE A 138 -12.58 -14.32 -4.75
C ILE A 138 -12.84 -15.26 -3.56
N GLU A 139 -12.53 -16.55 -3.70
CA GLU A 139 -12.67 -17.53 -2.61
C GLU A 139 -11.85 -17.12 -1.39
N GLY A 140 -10.57 -16.81 -1.56
CA GLY A 140 -9.71 -16.37 -0.47
C GLY A 140 -10.14 -15.04 0.14
N ILE A 141 -10.58 -14.08 -0.69
CA ILE A 141 -11.11 -12.80 -0.20
C ILE A 141 -12.36 -13.02 0.65
N ARG A 142 -13.30 -13.88 0.24
CA ARG A 142 -14.52 -14.17 1.00
C ARG A 142 -14.20 -14.76 2.37
N GLU A 143 -13.28 -15.71 2.43
CA GLU A 143 -12.87 -16.30 3.71
C GLU A 143 -12.24 -15.27 4.65
N LEU A 144 -11.39 -14.38 4.12
CA LEU A 144 -10.78 -13.31 4.91
C LEU A 144 -11.79 -12.22 5.28
N HIS A 145 -12.74 -11.91 4.40
CA HIS A 145 -13.80 -10.94 4.66
C HIS A 145 -14.71 -11.39 5.81
N ASP A 146 -15.11 -12.66 5.85
CA ASP A 146 -15.88 -13.21 6.98
C ASP A 146 -15.11 -13.00 8.29
N TYR A 147 -13.80 -13.27 8.28
CA TYR A 147 -12.94 -13.12 9.45
C TYR A 147 -12.73 -11.67 9.88
N THR A 148 -12.62 -10.72 8.92
CA THR A 148 -12.53 -9.27 9.22
C THR A 148 -13.86 -8.72 9.72
N SER A 149 -14.99 -9.17 9.15
CA SER A 149 -16.34 -8.72 9.51
C SER A 149 -16.69 -9.05 10.96
N GLU A 150 -16.34 -10.24 11.45
CA GLU A 150 -16.49 -10.61 12.86
C GLU A 150 -15.78 -9.64 13.81
N ARG A 151 -14.68 -9.01 13.33
CA ARG A 151 -13.87 -8.03 14.08
C ARG A 151 -14.23 -6.59 13.79
N LYS A 152 -15.25 -6.35 12.94
CA LYS A 152 -15.68 -5.03 12.50
C LYS A 152 -14.53 -4.24 11.83
N ILE A 153 -13.73 -4.93 11.03
CA ILE A 153 -12.63 -4.36 10.25
C ILE A 153 -13.04 -4.37 8.78
N THR A 154 -13.02 -3.22 8.14
CA THR A 154 -13.24 -3.08 6.70
C THR A 154 -12.03 -3.62 5.95
N THR A 155 -12.26 -4.54 5.02
CA THR A 155 -11.26 -5.00 4.07
C THR A 155 -11.03 -3.96 2.99
N THR A 156 -9.76 -3.64 2.72
CA THR A 156 -9.38 -2.88 1.54
C THR A 156 -8.42 -3.70 0.67
N LEU A 157 -8.61 -3.63 -0.65
CA LEU A 157 -7.74 -4.24 -1.64
C LEU A 157 -7.00 -3.13 -2.39
N GLU A 158 -5.71 -3.34 -2.66
CA GLU A 158 -4.89 -2.34 -3.32
C GLU A 158 -4.57 -2.73 -4.76
N ASN A 159 -4.49 -1.73 -5.64
CA ASN A 159 -3.85 -1.85 -6.94
C ASN A 159 -2.33 -1.91 -6.75
N HIS A 160 -1.81 -3.12 -6.48
CA HIS A 160 -0.41 -3.35 -6.13
C HIS A 160 0.24 -4.41 -7.03
N GLY A 161 1.55 -4.25 -7.25
CA GLY A 161 2.32 -5.16 -8.10
C GLY A 161 1.99 -5.02 -9.58
N PHE A 162 1.85 -6.16 -10.28
CA PHE A 162 1.71 -6.19 -11.75
C PHE A 162 0.51 -6.99 -12.23
N PHE A 163 -0.12 -7.79 -11.38
CA PHE A 163 -1.18 -8.71 -11.78
C PHE A 163 -2.58 -8.17 -11.51
N VAL A 164 -2.86 -7.75 -10.29
CA VAL A 164 -4.13 -7.15 -9.88
C VAL A 164 -3.98 -5.62 -9.77
N ASN A 165 -3.04 -5.08 -10.48
CA ASN A 165 -2.87 -3.65 -10.70
C ASN A 165 -3.60 -3.26 -12.00
N GLY A 166 -3.77 -2.01 -12.31
CA GLY A 166 -4.65 -1.54 -13.39
C GLY A 166 -6.10 -1.41 -12.94
N SER A 167 -6.67 -0.22 -13.22
CA SER A 167 -7.98 0.18 -12.70
C SER A 167 -9.09 -0.82 -12.99
N ASP A 168 -9.13 -1.37 -14.21
CA ASP A 168 -10.19 -2.29 -14.60
C ASP A 168 -10.06 -3.65 -13.90
N ARG A 169 -8.84 -4.15 -13.65
CA ARG A 169 -8.65 -5.44 -12.95
C ARG A 169 -9.01 -5.36 -11.47
N ILE A 170 -8.52 -4.34 -10.76
CA ILE A 170 -8.82 -4.19 -9.34
C ILE A 170 -10.31 -3.94 -9.10
N LEU A 171 -10.95 -3.10 -9.90
CA LEU A 171 -12.39 -2.86 -9.80
C LEU A 171 -13.22 -4.11 -10.15
N HIS A 172 -12.80 -4.85 -11.18
CA HIS A 172 -13.46 -6.11 -11.52
C HIS A 172 -13.35 -7.14 -10.40
N LEU A 173 -12.18 -7.25 -9.76
CA LEU A 173 -12.00 -8.13 -8.61
C LEU A 173 -12.91 -7.72 -7.45
N ILE A 174 -12.90 -6.44 -7.04
CA ILE A 174 -13.73 -5.93 -5.94
C ILE A 174 -15.21 -6.22 -6.21
N GLN A 175 -15.71 -5.86 -7.40
CA GLN A 175 -17.12 -6.09 -7.76
C GLN A 175 -17.48 -7.57 -7.81
N SER A 176 -16.57 -8.43 -8.26
CA SER A 176 -16.79 -9.87 -8.38
C SER A 176 -16.84 -10.59 -7.02
N THR A 177 -16.38 -9.97 -5.92
CA THR A 177 -16.53 -10.55 -4.58
C THR A 177 -18.00 -10.64 -4.14
N GLY A 178 -18.83 -9.71 -4.62
CA GLY A 178 -20.24 -9.61 -4.25
C GLY A 178 -20.49 -8.93 -2.90
N PHE A 179 -19.47 -8.30 -2.30
CA PHE A 179 -19.59 -7.55 -1.05
C PHE A 179 -19.55 -6.04 -1.32
N ASP A 180 -20.43 -5.28 -0.69
CA ASP A 180 -20.53 -3.82 -0.86
C ASP A 180 -19.55 -3.04 0.06
N ASP A 181 -19.07 -3.70 1.10
CA ASP A 181 -18.20 -3.12 2.13
C ASP A 181 -16.69 -3.41 1.92
N ILE A 182 -16.33 -4.19 0.91
CA ILE A 182 -14.94 -4.26 0.45
C ILE A 182 -14.61 -2.98 -0.29
N LYS A 183 -13.57 -2.29 0.16
CA LYS A 183 -13.14 -1.00 -0.37
C LYS A 183 -11.77 -1.11 -1.04
N MET A 184 -11.28 0.01 -1.52
CA MET A 184 -10.00 0.09 -2.19
C MET A 184 -9.00 0.93 -1.38
N THR A 185 -7.79 0.42 -1.22
CA THR A 185 -6.60 1.26 -1.01
C THR A 185 -6.12 1.68 -2.39
N LEU A 186 -6.35 2.94 -2.73
CA LEU A 186 -6.06 3.51 -4.04
C LEU A 186 -4.65 4.10 -4.04
N ASP A 187 -3.67 3.37 -4.58
CA ASP A 187 -2.33 3.90 -4.80
C ASP A 187 -2.25 4.60 -6.16
N VAL A 188 -1.97 5.91 -6.13
CA VAL A 188 -1.97 6.73 -7.34
C VAL A 188 -0.75 6.46 -8.22
N GLY A 189 0.37 6.00 -7.65
CA GLY A 189 1.61 5.73 -8.37
C GLY A 189 1.65 4.34 -8.98
N ASN A 190 1.09 3.34 -8.32
CA ASN A 190 1.18 1.95 -8.74
C ASN A 190 0.59 1.67 -10.12
N PHE A 191 -0.33 2.49 -10.62
CA PHE A 191 -0.83 2.37 -12.00
C PHE A 191 0.28 2.46 -13.05
N GLN A 192 1.37 3.19 -12.74
CA GLN A 192 2.53 3.26 -13.63
C GLN A 192 3.24 1.91 -13.79
N CYS A 193 3.14 1.00 -12.83
CA CYS A 193 3.71 -0.35 -12.94
C CYS A 193 3.13 -1.14 -14.13
N VAL A 194 1.90 -0.84 -14.52
CA VAL A 194 1.19 -1.45 -15.65
C VAL A 194 0.96 -0.46 -16.81
N ASP A 195 1.70 0.66 -16.80
CA ASP A 195 1.68 1.70 -17.84
C ASP A 195 0.32 2.38 -18.04
N GLU A 196 -0.54 2.39 -17.02
CA GLU A 196 -1.81 3.09 -17.03
C GLU A 196 -1.63 4.56 -16.59
N ASP A 197 -2.38 5.47 -17.22
CA ASP A 197 -2.42 6.88 -16.81
C ASP A 197 -3.04 7.03 -15.42
N SER A 198 -2.25 7.57 -14.46
CA SER A 198 -2.67 7.67 -13.07
C SER A 198 -3.88 8.57 -12.87
N VAL A 199 -4.01 9.68 -13.60
CA VAL A 199 -5.16 10.59 -13.46
C VAL A 199 -6.44 9.91 -13.92
N ALA A 200 -6.41 9.23 -15.07
CA ALA A 200 -7.56 8.50 -15.59
C ALA A 200 -7.96 7.34 -14.67
N ALA A 201 -6.99 6.58 -14.16
CA ALA A 201 -7.22 5.47 -13.26
C ALA A 201 -7.80 5.94 -11.89
N VAL A 202 -7.25 7.02 -11.32
CA VAL A 202 -7.77 7.62 -10.09
C VAL A 202 -9.23 8.04 -10.26
N LYS A 203 -9.60 8.71 -11.37
CA LYS A 203 -11.00 9.08 -11.65
C LYS A 203 -11.96 7.90 -11.65
N LYS A 204 -11.52 6.74 -12.17
CA LYS A 204 -12.33 5.50 -12.18
C LYS A 204 -12.44 4.89 -10.78
N CYS A 205 -11.33 4.83 -10.04
CA CYS A 205 -11.23 4.07 -8.80
C CYS A 205 -11.69 4.84 -7.57
N LEU A 206 -11.67 6.16 -7.60
CA LEU A 206 -11.97 7.03 -6.46
C LEU A 206 -13.32 6.76 -5.75
N PRO A 207 -14.41 6.38 -6.45
CA PRO A 207 -15.66 6.02 -5.78
C PRO A 207 -15.57 4.80 -4.84
N TYR A 208 -14.54 3.99 -4.99
CA TYR A 208 -14.30 2.78 -4.19
C TYR A 208 -13.24 2.99 -3.11
N ALA A 209 -12.55 4.14 -3.12
CA ALA A 209 -11.42 4.40 -2.24
C ALA A 209 -11.85 4.63 -0.79
N GLU A 210 -11.19 3.97 0.13
CA GLU A 210 -11.24 4.18 1.59
C GLU A 210 -9.96 4.87 2.08
N ILE A 211 -8.83 4.54 1.43
CA ILE A 211 -7.50 5.09 1.67
C ILE A 211 -6.88 5.41 0.32
N ILE A 212 -6.14 6.51 0.25
CA ILE A 212 -5.34 6.89 -0.91
C ILE A 212 -3.86 6.87 -0.51
N HIS A 213 -3.04 6.13 -1.25
CA HIS A 213 -1.59 6.22 -1.15
C HIS A 213 -1.06 7.23 -2.17
N LEU A 214 -0.33 8.22 -1.67
CA LEU A 214 0.39 9.18 -2.51
C LEU A 214 1.81 8.71 -2.71
N LYS A 215 2.11 8.35 -3.93
CA LYS A 215 3.41 7.88 -4.40
C LYS A 215 3.73 8.57 -5.72
N ASP A 216 4.98 8.91 -5.95
CA ASP A 216 5.41 9.54 -7.19
C ASP A 216 6.65 8.84 -7.75
N PHE A 217 6.77 8.81 -9.07
CA PHE A 217 7.83 8.11 -9.78
C PHE A 217 8.44 8.99 -10.86
N TYR A 218 9.76 8.84 -11.05
CA TYR A 218 10.39 9.14 -12.33
C TYR A 218 10.08 8.02 -13.31
N VAL A 219 9.66 8.39 -14.53
CA VAL A 219 9.34 7.46 -15.61
C VAL A 219 10.32 7.67 -16.76
N ARG A 220 11.05 6.65 -17.16
CA ARG A 220 12.05 6.75 -18.24
C ARG A 220 11.91 5.62 -19.25
N LYS A 221 12.34 5.89 -20.49
CA LYS A 221 12.50 4.81 -21.48
C LYS A 221 13.66 3.93 -21.07
N LYS A 222 13.52 2.61 -21.20
CA LYS A 222 14.60 1.64 -20.88
C LYS A 222 15.91 1.96 -21.61
N SER A 223 15.85 2.39 -22.86
CA SER A 223 17.00 2.80 -23.67
C SER A 223 17.73 4.03 -23.13
N ALA A 224 17.13 4.80 -22.24
CA ALA A 224 17.75 5.97 -21.61
C ALA A 224 18.59 5.63 -20.36
N LEU A 225 18.59 4.37 -19.93
CA LEU A 225 19.28 3.89 -18.73
C LEU A 225 20.24 2.75 -19.07
N PRO A 226 21.40 3.05 -19.69
CA PRO A 226 22.35 2.01 -20.10
C PRO A 226 22.90 1.26 -18.89
N GLY A 227 22.92 -0.07 -18.97
CA GLY A 227 23.54 -0.96 -17.97
C GLY A 227 22.71 -1.25 -16.71
N GLN A 228 21.46 -0.80 -16.62
CA GLN A 228 20.62 -1.05 -15.44
C GLN A 228 19.45 -2.01 -15.71
N THR A 229 19.61 -2.94 -16.62
CA THR A 229 18.54 -3.79 -17.12
C THR A 229 18.19 -5.00 -16.23
N GLU A 230 18.92 -5.25 -15.14
CA GLU A 230 18.75 -6.45 -14.32
C GLU A 230 18.09 -6.19 -12.95
N MET A 231 17.68 -4.96 -12.71
CA MET A 231 17.27 -4.55 -11.37
C MET A 231 15.76 -4.58 -11.20
N PHE A 232 15.16 -5.76 -11.20
CA PHE A 232 13.94 -6.01 -10.46
C PHE A 232 14.29 -6.16 -8.97
N ASN A 233 14.91 -5.15 -8.44
CA ASN A 233 15.21 -5.10 -7.03
C ASN A 233 14.23 -4.15 -6.38
N CYS A 234 13.28 -4.68 -5.61
CA CYS A 234 12.34 -3.91 -4.80
C CYS A 234 13.02 -3.14 -3.65
N ASN A 235 14.33 -2.97 -3.71
CA ASN A 235 15.02 -2.10 -2.78
C ASN A 235 14.63 -0.66 -3.08
N MET A 236 14.28 0.05 -2.03
CA MET A 236 13.86 1.44 -2.10
C MET A 236 14.87 2.28 -2.90
N GLY A 237 14.35 2.99 -3.89
CA GLY A 237 15.12 3.89 -4.73
C GLY A 237 15.76 3.31 -5.97
N SER A 238 15.68 1.99 -6.21
CA SER A 238 16.21 1.40 -7.45
C SER A 238 15.26 1.58 -8.63
N TRP A 239 15.81 1.58 -9.85
CA TRP A 239 15.00 1.50 -11.06
C TRP A 239 14.44 0.10 -11.26
N PHE A 240 13.18 -0.01 -11.62
CA PHE A 240 12.52 -1.26 -11.98
C PHE A 240 11.69 -1.13 -13.26
N GLU A 241 11.42 -2.25 -13.93
CA GLU A 241 10.73 -2.27 -15.21
C GLU A 241 9.22 -2.37 -15.03
N THR A 242 8.45 -1.62 -15.84
CA THR A 242 7.00 -1.74 -15.93
C THR A 242 6.59 -2.89 -16.85
N MET A 243 5.29 -3.26 -16.84
CA MET A 243 4.77 -4.27 -17.77
C MET A 243 5.00 -3.93 -19.25
N GLY A 244 4.99 -2.65 -19.62
CA GLY A 244 5.21 -2.18 -20.98
C GLY A 244 6.67 -1.85 -21.31
N GLY A 245 7.63 -2.12 -20.38
CA GLY A 245 9.07 -1.96 -20.63
C GLY A 245 9.59 -0.54 -20.40
N ARG A 246 8.85 0.33 -19.71
CA ARG A 246 9.39 1.58 -19.15
C ARG A 246 10.14 1.29 -17.86
N MET A 247 10.88 2.26 -17.39
CA MET A 247 11.61 2.18 -16.11
C MET A 247 11.02 3.19 -15.13
N LEU A 248 10.75 2.73 -13.91
CA LEU A 248 10.28 3.54 -12.80
C LEU A 248 11.33 3.63 -11.71
N ARG A 249 11.37 4.74 -11.02
CA ARG A 249 12.08 4.94 -9.76
C ARG A 249 11.29 5.88 -8.87
N GLY A 250 11.15 5.56 -7.60
CA GLY A 250 10.51 6.43 -6.62
C GLY A 250 11.14 7.82 -6.57
N SER A 251 10.31 8.83 -6.33
CA SER A 251 10.73 10.23 -6.23
C SER A 251 10.08 10.92 -5.02
N ILE A 252 10.62 12.07 -4.65
CA ILE A 252 9.92 12.99 -3.76
C ILE A 252 8.60 13.41 -4.43
N LEU A 253 7.52 13.39 -3.68
CA LEU A 253 6.18 13.71 -4.18
C LEU A 253 6.15 15.09 -4.88
N GLY A 254 5.61 15.13 -6.08
CA GLY A 254 5.53 16.33 -6.91
C GLY A 254 6.82 16.70 -7.64
N GLN A 255 7.89 15.89 -7.52
CA GLN A 255 9.13 16.04 -8.27
C GLN A 255 9.32 14.93 -9.32
N GLY A 256 8.45 13.93 -9.33
CA GLY A 256 8.39 12.89 -10.33
C GLY A 256 7.67 13.33 -11.61
N ASP A 257 7.25 12.33 -12.37
CA ASP A 257 6.59 12.56 -13.66
C ASP A 257 5.06 12.36 -13.59
N LEU A 258 4.50 12.01 -12.42
CA LEU A 258 3.06 11.92 -12.23
C LEU A 258 2.44 13.30 -12.04
N ASP A 259 1.25 13.53 -12.61
CA ASP A 259 0.51 14.76 -12.39
C ASP A 259 -0.18 14.78 -11.03
N ILE A 260 0.63 14.89 -9.95
CA ILE A 260 0.15 14.93 -8.57
C ILE A 260 -0.82 16.10 -8.34
N TRP A 261 -0.64 17.20 -9.06
CA TRP A 261 -1.52 18.36 -8.97
C TRP A 261 -2.94 18.04 -9.45
N GLU A 262 -3.06 17.41 -10.63
CA GLU A 262 -4.37 17.02 -11.15
C GLU A 262 -4.97 15.88 -10.33
N ILE A 263 -4.17 14.91 -9.88
CA ILE A 263 -4.62 13.83 -8.99
C ILE A 263 -5.26 14.42 -7.72
N LEU A 264 -4.56 15.29 -7.00
CA LEU A 264 -5.08 15.89 -5.78
C LEU A 264 -6.27 16.82 -6.03
N ARG A 265 -6.32 17.51 -7.18
CA ARG A 265 -7.50 18.28 -7.60
C ARG A 265 -8.72 17.38 -7.79
N VAL A 266 -8.57 16.25 -8.46
CA VAL A 266 -9.63 15.25 -8.66
C VAL A 266 -10.11 14.69 -7.32
N VAL A 267 -9.19 14.33 -6.44
CA VAL A 267 -9.52 13.82 -5.09
C VAL A 267 -10.29 14.87 -4.31
N LYS A 268 -9.83 16.12 -4.30
CA LYS A 268 -10.49 17.22 -3.57
C LYS A 268 -11.89 17.51 -4.12
N ALA A 269 -12.02 17.56 -5.45
CA ALA A 269 -13.29 17.83 -6.11
C ALA A 269 -14.34 16.73 -5.91
N SER A 270 -13.93 15.50 -5.63
CA SER A 270 -14.84 14.37 -5.36
C SER A 270 -15.50 14.43 -3.97
N GLY A 271 -14.98 15.27 -3.07
CA GLY A 271 -15.42 15.28 -1.66
C GLY A 271 -14.89 14.10 -0.85
N PHE A 272 -13.84 13.40 -1.31
CA PHE A 272 -13.23 12.30 -0.56
C PHE A 272 -12.89 12.71 0.87
N ASP A 273 -13.38 11.95 1.85
CA ASP A 273 -13.22 12.22 3.30
C ASP A 273 -12.56 11.07 4.06
N GLY A 274 -11.71 10.30 3.37
CA GLY A 274 -10.93 9.21 3.94
C GLY A 274 -9.53 9.64 4.40
N TYR A 275 -8.59 8.73 4.30
CA TYR A 275 -7.19 8.89 4.68
C TYR A 275 -6.30 9.00 3.45
N ILE A 276 -5.36 9.93 3.49
CA ILE A 276 -4.32 10.06 2.47
C ILE A 276 -2.98 9.77 3.15
N SER A 277 -2.36 8.64 2.80
CA SER A 277 -1.06 8.19 3.29
C SER A 277 0.03 8.49 2.26
N LEU A 278 1.09 9.18 2.67
CA LEU A 278 2.29 9.25 1.85
C LEU A 278 3.02 7.89 1.87
N GLU A 279 3.47 7.44 0.71
CA GLU A 279 4.45 6.37 0.54
C GLU A 279 5.65 6.87 -0.25
N PHE A 280 6.74 7.17 0.44
CA PHE A 280 8.01 7.55 -0.19
C PHE A 280 8.91 6.32 -0.37
N GLU A 281 9.42 6.13 -1.59
CA GLU A 281 10.37 5.05 -1.93
C GLU A 281 11.48 5.51 -2.88
N GLY A 282 11.92 6.77 -2.72
CA GLY A 282 13.02 7.37 -3.50
C GLY A 282 14.41 6.92 -3.04
N MET A 283 15.45 7.45 -3.72
CA MET A 283 16.87 7.19 -3.37
C MET A 283 17.40 8.15 -2.31
N GLU A 284 16.71 9.23 -2.06
CA GLU A 284 17.06 10.22 -1.05
C GLU A 284 17.02 9.59 0.36
N PRO A 285 17.75 10.13 1.35
CA PRO A 285 17.59 9.69 2.73
C PRO A 285 16.11 9.66 3.12
N CYS A 286 15.64 8.54 3.61
CA CYS A 286 14.19 8.28 3.74
C CYS A 286 13.50 9.30 4.65
N GLU A 287 14.17 9.77 5.69
CA GLU A 287 13.64 10.81 6.58
C GLU A 287 13.44 12.13 5.82
N GLN A 288 14.46 12.55 5.05
CA GLN A 288 14.40 13.80 4.28
C GLN A 288 13.38 13.72 3.14
N GLY A 289 13.38 12.60 2.40
CA GLY A 289 12.43 12.39 1.31
C GLY A 289 10.99 12.39 1.79
N THR A 290 10.73 11.76 2.94
CA THR A 290 9.40 11.73 3.58
C THR A 290 8.98 13.11 4.05
N GLU A 291 9.84 13.84 4.76
CA GLU A 291 9.57 15.20 5.25
C GLU A 291 9.18 16.14 4.09
N ILE A 292 10.01 16.18 3.02
CA ILE A 292 9.76 17.05 1.87
C ILE A 292 8.46 16.64 1.17
N SER A 293 8.21 15.34 1.00
CA SER A 293 7.01 14.82 0.36
C SER A 293 5.73 15.16 1.13
N LEU A 294 5.75 15.07 2.47
CA LEU A 294 4.64 15.50 3.32
C LEU A 294 4.35 17.00 3.19
N ALA A 295 5.41 17.82 3.17
CA ALA A 295 5.27 19.27 2.97
C ALA A 295 4.69 19.58 1.59
N MET A 296 5.16 18.90 0.53
CA MET A 296 4.66 19.06 -0.83
C MET A 296 3.19 18.62 -0.95
N ALA A 297 2.80 17.49 -0.38
CA ALA A 297 1.41 17.03 -0.40
C ALA A 297 0.44 18.10 0.13
N ARG A 298 0.77 18.68 1.29
CA ARG A 298 -0.04 19.76 1.89
C ARG A 298 -0.04 21.03 1.06
N ALA A 299 1.15 21.46 0.59
CA ALA A 299 1.28 22.65 -0.22
C ALA A 299 0.50 22.59 -1.55
N ILE A 300 0.45 21.42 -2.17
CA ILE A 300 -0.37 21.17 -3.36
C ILE A 300 -1.85 21.16 -2.98
N TRP A 301 -2.22 20.43 -1.92
CA TRP A 301 -3.61 20.35 -1.46
C TRP A 301 -4.25 21.70 -1.14
N GLU A 302 -3.49 22.61 -0.57
CA GLU A 302 -3.96 23.98 -0.27
C GLU A 302 -4.25 24.80 -1.54
N ARG A 303 -3.60 24.47 -2.65
CA ARG A 303 -3.65 25.24 -3.92
C ARG A 303 -4.56 24.67 -5.00
N VAL A 304 -4.98 23.40 -4.88
CA VAL A 304 -5.89 22.75 -5.84
C VAL A 304 -7.37 22.95 -5.51
#